data_70b8848c443eb0faa95f6d61d020cd10
#
_entry.id   70b8848c443eb0faa95f6d61d020cd10
#
_cell.length_a   1.000
_cell.length_b   1.000
_cell.length_c   1.000
_cell.angle_alpha   90.00
_cell.angle_beta   90.00
_cell.angle_gamma   90.00
#
_symmetry.space_group_name_H-M   'P 1'
#
loop_
_entity.id
_entity.type
_entity.pdbx_description
1 polymer ?
#
loop_
_entity_poly.entity_id
_entity_poly.type
_entity_poly.pdbx_seq_one_letter_code
_entity_poly.pdbx_strand_id
1 'polypeptide(L)'
;MFCITAQLVGESRCDGCDPGQYQGLVNDTAMCAKCPLGYYNNAQNLEVCYECPRGFFANTIPNNGKLVFDVCESCPRGQYGITTKATTKSLGCNDCTSGTYSELEAVHKANLCKACPEGKWSSAFGVTAKAQCKNCNTGRYGTVAAATGAANSSSYCLDCPKGKYLGTVGYFGVEGCLKCPLGFAQNVKG
;
A
#
# COMPACT_ATOMS: atom_id res chain seq x y z
N MET A 1 -28.64 13.07 -23.36
CA MET A 1 -28.13 14.43 -23.32
C MET A 1 -27.57 14.74 -24.68
N PHE A 2 -27.99 15.78 -25.35
CA PHE A 2 -27.69 16.02 -26.77
C PHE A 2 -26.53 16.99 -26.90
N CYS A 3 -25.52 16.61 -27.69
CA CYS A 3 -24.51 17.56 -28.11
C CYS A 3 -25.12 18.55 -29.11
N ILE A 4 -25.04 19.85 -28.85
CA ILE A 4 -25.50 20.88 -29.78
C ILE A 4 -24.33 21.24 -30.69
N THR A 5 -24.48 21.00 -31.99
CA THR A 5 -23.59 21.57 -33.00
C THR A 5 -23.88 23.07 -33.10
N ALA A 6 -23.05 23.90 -32.50
CA ALA A 6 -23.10 25.33 -32.74
C ALA A 6 -22.53 25.60 -34.14
N GLN A 7 -23.42 25.89 -35.10
CA GLN A 7 -23.13 26.04 -36.54
C GLN A 7 -22.33 27.30 -36.94
N LEU A 8 -21.61 27.95 -36.05
CA LEU A 8 -20.95 29.23 -36.42
C LEU A 8 -19.42 29.22 -36.43
N VAL A 9 -18.72 28.21 -36.01
CA VAL A 9 -17.23 28.19 -36.07
C VAL A 9 -16.64 26.76 -36.12
N GLY A 10 -17.23 25.78 -36.74
CA GLY A 10 -16.56 24.50 -37.04
C GLY A 10 -16.09 23.63 -35.84
N GLU A 11 -16.41 23.99 -34.62
CA GLU A 11 -16.10 23.24 -33.42
C GLU A 11 -17.39 22.62 -32.86
N SER A 12 -17.47 21.31 -32.95
CA SER A 12 -18.53 20.55 -32.29
C SER A 12 -18.18 20.41 -30.81
N ARG A 13 -18.89 21.11 -29.93
CA ARG A 13 -18.77 20.97 -28.48
C ARG A 13 -19.99 20.30 -27.90
N CYS A 14 -19.78 19.38 -26.96
CA CYS A 14 -20.84 18.85 -26.13
C CYS A 14 -20.88 19.61 -24.81
N ASP A 15 -21.88 20.50 -24.65
CA ASP A 15 -22.13 21.10 -23.35
C ASP A 15 -22.94 20.12 -22.50
N GLY A 16 -22.37 19.69 -21.36
CA GLY A 16 -23.08 18.89 -20.38
C GLY A 16 -22.63 17.44 -20.23
N CYS A 17 -21.39 17.05 -20.62
CA CYS A 17 -20.85 15.77 -20.21
C CYS A 17 -20.73 15.71 -18.68
N ASP A 18 -21.34 14.69 -18.09
CA ASP A 18 -21.32 14.48 -16.63
C ASP A 18 -19.95 13.99 -16.14
N PRO A 19 -19.65 14.13 -14.84
CA PRO A 19 -18.48 13.47 -14.24
C PRO A 19 -18.45 11.98 -14.57
N GLY A 20 -17.26 11.46 -14.86
CA GLY A 20 -17.07 10.11 -15.39
C GLY A 20 -17.17 9.98 -16.91
N GLN A 21 -17.43 11.08 -17.61
CA GLN A 21 -17.50 11.17 -19.08
C GLN A 21 -16.53 12.25 -19.60
N TYR A 22 -16.12 12.12 -20.83
CA TYR A 22 -15.31 13.12 -21.55
C TYR A 22 -15.89 13.39 -22.92
N GLN A 23 -15.56 14.54 -23.49
CA GLN A 23 -15.97 14.89 -24.85
C GLN A 23 -15.11 14.14 -25.84
N GLY A 24 -15.72 13.29 -26.64
CA GLY A 24 -15.06 12.52 -27.70
C GLY A 24 -15.76 12.70 -29.05
N LEU A 25 -15.07 12.35 -30.14
CA LEU A 25 -15.65 12.31 -31.46
C LEU A 25 -15.94 10.85 -31.84
N VAL A 26 -17.17 10.58 -32.21
CA VAL A 26 -17.59 9.30 -32.80
C VAL A 26 -18.21 9.61 -34.17
N ASN A 27 -17.59 9.14 -35.26
CA ASN A 27 -18.00 9.47 -36.63
C ASN A 27 -18.16 10.99 -36.85
N ASP A 28 -17.13 11.76 -36.44
CA ASP A 28 -17.10 13.22 -36.55
C ASP A 28 -18.22 13.97 -35.79
N THR A 29 -18.94 13.25 -34.95
CA THR A 29 -19.97 13.85 -34.09
C THR A 29 -19.47 13.91 -32.66
N ALA A 30 -19.54 15.09 -32.02
CA ALA A 30 -19.17 15.24 -30.61
C ALA A 30 -20.14 14.49 -29.72
N MET A 31 -19.62 13.63 -28.85
CA MET A 31 -20.40 12.80 -27.92
C MET A 31 -19.72 12.71 -26.56
N CYS A 32 -20.53 12.54 -25.51
CA CYS A 32 -20.03 12.22 -24.19
C CYS A 32 -19.70 10.71 -24.13
N ALA A 33 -18.42 10.38 -24.05
CA ALA A 33 -17.93 9.03 -23.87
C ALA A 33 -17.55 8.76 -22.42
N LYS A 34 -17.80 7.56 -21.90
CA LYS A 34 -17.39 7.18 -20.54
C LYS A 34 -15.88 7.01 -20.46
N CYS A 35 -15.28 7.43 -19.35
CA CYS A 35 -13.89 7.15 -19.07
C CYS A 35 -13.62 5.64 -19.06
N PRO A 36 -12.53 5.17 -19.70
CA PRO A 36 -12.17 3.76 -19.65
C PRO A 36 -11.73 3.32 -18.25
N LEU A 37 -11.62 2.00 -18.04
CA LEU A 37 -11.09 1.45 -16.78
C LEU A 37 -9.69 2.01 -16.49
N GLY A 38 -9.41 2.27 -15.22
CA GLY A 38 -8.15 2.88 -14.78
C GLY A 38 -8.11 4.40 -14.92
N TYR A 39 -9.19 5.02 -15.41
CA TYR A 39 -9.31 6.47 -15.57
C TYR A 39 -10.56 7.01 -14.89
N TYR A 40 -10.50 8.29 -14.53
CA TYR A 40 -11.59 9.03 -13.91
C TYR A 40 -11.73 10.43 -14.50
N ASN A 41 -12.89 11.01 -14.29
CA ASN A 41 -13.18 12.41 -14.52
C ASN A 41 -14.13 12.88 -13.41
N ASN A 42 -13.76 13.94 -12.68
CA ASN A 42 -14.48 14.44 -11.53
C ASN A 42 -15.21 15.76 -11.76
N ALA A 43 -15.21 16.27 -12.98
CA ALA A 43 -15.87 17.51 -13.33
C ALA A 43 -16.72 17.35 -14.60
N GLN A 44 -17.62 18.29 -14.80
CA GLN A 44 -18.41 18.37 -16.03
C GLN A 44 -17.58 18.98 -17.17
N ASN A 45 -17.94 18.64 -18.40
CA ASN A 45 -17.40 19.25 -19.62
C ASN A 45 -15.90 19.11 -19.81
N LEU A 46 -15.26 18.05 -19.27
CA LEU A 46 -13.87 17.77 -19.53
C LEU A 46 -13.69 17.02 -20.87
N GLU A 47 -12.63 17.36 -21.56
CA GLU A 47 -12.25 16.74 -22.85
C GLU A 47 -11.38 15.48 -22.64
N VAL A 48 -10.93 15.22 -21.42
CA VAL A 48 -10.01 14.12 -21.09
C VAL A 48 -10.41 13.41 -19.80
N CYS A 49 -10.03 12.14 -19.72
CA CYS A 49 -10.05 11.40 -18.46
C CYS A 49 -8.63 11.34 -17.86
N TYR A 50 -8.53 11.50 -16.56
CA TYR A 50 -7.28 11.42 -15.82
C TYR A 50 -7.01 9.98 -15.38
N GLU A 51 -5.74 9.63 -15.29
CA GLU A 51 -5.32 8.31 -14.81
C GLU A 51 -5.55 8.18 -13.30
N CYS A 52 -6.05 7.04 -12.83
CA CYS A 52 -5.96 6.70 -11.42
C CYS A 52 -4.48 6.72 -10.99
N PRO A 53 -4.12 7.47 -9.94
CA PRO A 53 -2.74 7.58 -9.50
C PRO A 53 -2.27 6.27 -8.85
N ARG A 54 -0.95 6.14 -8.64
CA ARG A 54 -0.38 5.03 -7.88
C ARG A 54 -0.99 4.95 -6.48
N GLY A 55 -1.28 3.75 -6.02
CA GLY A 55 -2.00 3.51 -4.78
C GLY A 55 -3.52 3.41 -4.96
N PHE A 56 -3.99 3.54 -6.22
CA PHE A 56 -5.40 3.42 -6.58
C PHE A 56 -5.57 2.53 -7.82
N PHE A 57 -6.76 1.93 -7.95
CA PHE A 57 -7.17 1.14 -9.11
C PHE A 57 -8.66 1.37 -9.39
N ALA A 58 -9.09 1.18 -10.64
CA ALA A 58 -10.50 1.33 -11.03
C ALA A 58 -10.96 0.08 -11.79
N ASN A 59 -11.71 -0.78 -11.11
CA ASN A 59 -12.26 -2.01 -11.65
C ASN A 59 -13.67 -1.85 -12.24
N THR A 60 -14.24 -0.67 -12.15
CA THR A 60 -15.56 -0.33 -12.67
C THR A 60 -15.48 0.87 -13.59
N ILE A 61 -16.29 0.85 -14.67
CA ILE A 61 -16.45 2.02 -15.51
C ILE A 61 -17.24 3.07 -14.74
N PRO A 62 -16.78 4.34 -14.70
CA PRO A 62 -17.49 5.40 -14.00
C PRO A 62 -18.94 5.48 -14.49
N ASN A 63 -19.88 5.41 -13.56
CA ASN A 63 -21.27 5.76 -13.82
C ASN A 63 -21.46 7.24 -13.53
N ASN A 64 -22.36 7.87 -14.28
CA ASN A 64 -22.66 9.31 -14.21
C ASN A 64 -22.68 9.85 -12.77
N GLY A 65 -21.91 10.90 -12.51
CA GLY A 65 -21.92 11.65 -11.26
C GLY A 65 -21.00 11.13 -10.14
N LYS A 66 -20.19 10.10 -10.36
CA LYS A 66 -19.26 9.63 -9.35
C LYS A 66 -17.96 10.45 -9.31
N LEU A 67 -17.56 10.83 -8.10
CA LEU A 67 -16.30 11.51 -7.82
C LEU A 67 -15.09 10.56 -7.97
N VAL A 68 -13.87 11.13 -8.00
CA VAL A 68 -12.59 10.38 -8.08
C VAL A 68 -12.53 9.20 -7.12
N PHE A 69 -12.89 9.43 -5.86
CA PHE A 69 -12.84 8.42 -4.79
C PHE A 69 -13.87 7.29 -4.95
N ASP A 70 -14.88 7.49 -5.80
CA ASP A 70 -15.88 6.46 -6.09
C ASP A 70 -15.47 5.55 -7.25
N VAL A 71 -14.47 5.97 -8.03
CA VAL A 71 -13.99 5.27 -9.23
C VAL A 71 -12.62 4.66 -9.01
N CYS A 72 -11.66 5.45 -8.48
CA CYS A 72 -10.33 4.98 -8.14
C CYS A 72 -10.32 4.50 -6.68
N GLU A 73 -10.50 3.21 -6.47
CA GLU A 73 -10.43 2.58 -5.16
C GLU A 73 -8.98 2.58 -4.65
N SER A 74 -8.77 2.83 -3.36
CA SER A 74 -7.44 2.82 -2.75
C SER A 74 -6.91 1.41 -2.56
N CYS A 75 -5.59 1.24 -2.71
CA CYS A 75 -4.93 0.04 -2.21
C CYS A 75 -5.15 -0.05 -0.70
N PRO A 76 -5.60 -1.20 -0.18
CA PRO A 76 -5.89 -1.36 1.24
C PRO A 76 -4.61 -1.32 2.09
N ARG A 77 -4.80 -1.24 3.40
CA ARG A 77 -3.71 -1.36 4.38
C ARG A 77 -2.87 -2.59 4.10
N GLY A 78 -1.58 -2.50 4.37
CA GLY A 78 -0.63 -3.57 4.09
C GLY A 78 -0.19 -3.65 2.63
N GLN A 79 -0.74 -2.81 1.74
CA GLN A 79 -0.40 -2.80 0.32
C GLN A 79 0.08 -1.43 -0.15
N TYR A 80 0.81 -1.41 -1.26
CA TYR A 80 1.27 -0.20 -1.92
C TYR A 80 1.02 -0.25 -3.43
N GLY A 81 0.88 0.91 -4.05
CA GLY A 81 0.65 1.05 -5.48
C GLY A 81 1.92 0.86 -6.31
N ILE A 82 1.82 0.10 -7.37
CA ILE A 82 2.93 -0.23 -8.27
C ILE A 82 2.86 0.49 -9.61
N THR A 83 1.68 0.87 -10.06
CA THR A 83 1.47 1.54 -11.35
C THR A 83 0.34 2.58 -11.27
N THR A 84 0.25 3.44 -12.28
CA THR A 84 -0.94 4.26 -12.58
C THR A 84 -1.86 3.47 -13.51
N LYS A 85 -3.08 3.96 -13.74
CA LYS A 85 -4.09 3.36 -14.65
C LYS A 85 -4.45 1.91 -14.30
N ALA A 86 -4.25 1.47 -13.08
CA ALA A 86 -4.55 0.10 -12.72
C ALA A 86 -6.07 -0.17 -12.88
N THR A 87 -6.39 -1.22 -13.61
CA THR A 87 -7.78 -1.63 -13.88
C THR A 87 -8.28 -2.67 -12.89
N THR A 88 -7.40 -3.24 -12.08
CA THR A 88 -7.76 -4.18 -11.01
C THR A 88 -6.82 -3.98 -9.82
N LYS A 89 -7.24 -4.43 -8.64
CA LYS A 89 -6.41 -4.42 -7.44
C LYS A 89 -5.09 -5.15 -7.64
N SER A 90 -5.11 -6.33 -8.27
CA SER A 90 -3.91 -7.15 -8.50
C SER A 90 -2.89 -6.53 -9.46
N LEU A 91 -3.34 -5.65 -10.36
CA LEU A 91 -2.46 -4.90 -11.26
C LEU A 91 -1.96 -3.61 -10.62
N GLY A 92 -2.70 -3.05 -9.67
CA GLY A 92 -2.42 -1.75 -9.06
C GLY A 92 -1.72 -1.80 -7.72
N CYS A 93 -1.93 -2.86 -6.94
CA CYS A 93 -1.51 -2.96 -5.55
C CYS A 93 -0.63 -4.18 -5.33
N ASN A 94 0.44 -4.02 -4.57
CA ASN A 94 1.31 -5.10 -4.15
C ASN A 94 1.44 -5.10 -2.62
N ASP A 95 1.67 -6.26 -2.03
CA ASP A 95 1.82 -6.40 -0.58
C ASP A 95 3.12 -5.78 -0.08
N CYS A 96 3.07 -5.14 1.09
CA CYS A 96 4.27 -4.81 1.84
C CYS A 96 5.06 -6.09 2.10
N THR A 97 6.39 -6.02 1.90
CA THR A 97 7.27 -7.19 2.07
C THR A 97 7.32 -7.67 3.52
N SER A 98 7.69 -8.93 3.72
CA SER A 98 7.94 -9.47 5.06
C SER A 98 8.85 -8.54 5.88
N GLY A 99 8.58 -8.43 7.18
CA GLY A 99 9.26 -7.49 8.08
C GLY A 99 8.76 -6.05 8.00
N THR A 100 7.79 -5.74 7.12
CA THR A 100 7.22 -4.40 7.00
C THR A 100 5.69 -4.42 7.12
N TYR A 101 5.09 -3.27 7.44
CA TYR A 101 3.64 -3.10 7.56
C TYR A 101 3.19 -1.73 7.05
N SER A 102 1.91 -1.58 6.73
CA SER A 102 1.28 -0.30 6.47
C SER A 102 -0.11 -0.21 7.11
N GLU A 103 -0.29 0.79 7.97
CA GLU A 103 -1.58 1.13 8.56
C GLU A 103 -2.38 2.12 7.71
N LEU A 104 -1.77 2.60 6.63
CA LEU A 104 -2.37 3.55 5.70
C LEU A 104 -2.87 2.84 4.46
N GLU A 105 -3.93 3.38 3.90
CA GLU A 105 -4.43 3.07 2.57
C GLU A 105 -3.80 4.00 1.52
N ALA A 106 -4.00 3.70 0.25
CA ALA A 106 -3.49 4.51 -0.86
C ALA A 106 -1.97 4.75 -0.85
N VAL A 107 -1.21 3.89 -0.21
CA VAL A 107 0.26 3.98 -0.21
C VAL A 107 0.76 3.79 -1.64
N HIS A 108 1.52 4.75 -2.15
CA HIS A 108 1.91 4.81 -3.56
C HIS A 108 3.32 4.29 -3.87
N LYS A 109 4.10 3.87 -2.86
CA LYS A 109 5.47 3.36 -3.01
C LYS A 109 5.80 2.34 -1.93
N ALA A 110 6.63 1.34 -2.28
CA ALA A 110 7.07 0.28 -1.36
C ALA A 110 7.83 0.81 -0.12
N ASN A 111 8.62 1.87 -0.26
CA ASN A 111 9.40 2.46 0.85
C ASN A 111 8.55 3.18 1.90
N LEU A 112 7.24 3.31 1.67
CA LEU A 112 6.29 3.82 2.65
C LEU A 112 5.71 2.70 3.54
N CYS A 113 5.96 1.43 3.23
CA CYS A 113 5.76 0.33 4.17
C CYS A 113 6.80 0.48 5.29
N LYS A 114 6.33 0.60 6.52
CA LYS A 114 7.18 0.81 7.70
C LYS A 114 7.78 -0.51 8.16
N ALA A 115 9.04 -0.52 8.57
CA ALA A 115 9.67 -1.69 9.18
C ALA A 115 8.98 -2.05 10.52
N CYS A 116 8.92 -3.35 10.83
CA CYS A 116 8.54 -3.80 12.17
C CYS A 116 9.46 -3.12 13.20
N PRO A 117 8.94 -2.71 14.38
CA PRO A 117 9.74 -2.09 15.41
C PRO A 117 10.88 -2.97 15.89
N GLU A 118 11.86 -2.35 16.52
CA GLU A 118 12.96 -3.03 17.20
C GLU A 118 12.46 -4.12 18.13
N GLY A 119 13.15 -5.26 18.18
CA GLY A 119 12.75 -6.44 18.94
C GLY A 119 11.56 -7.22 18.35
N LYS A 120 11.02 -6.78 17.19
CA LYS A 120 9.87 -7.42 16.53
C LYS A 120 10.18 -7.79 15.09
N TRP A 121 9.46 -8.78 14.59
CA TRP A 121 9.61 -9.33 13.24
C TRP A 121 8.28 -9.80 12.65
N SER A 122 8.22 -10.00 11.34
CA SER A 122 7.10 -10.65 10.66
C SER A 122 7.56 -11.37 9.40
N SER A 123 7.18 -12.62 9.24
CA SER A 123 7.37 -13.36 7.99
C SER A 123 6.22 -13.18 6.99
N ALA A 124 5.12 -12.57 7.43
CA ALA A 124 3.96 -12.35 6.59
C ALA A 124 4.17 -11.17 5.64
N PHE A 125 3.59 -11.28 4.45
CA PHE A 125 3.42 -10.17 3.51
C PHE A 125 2.11 -9.43 3.80
N GLY A 126 2.02 -8.18 3.41
CA GLY A 126 0.77 -7.43 3.52
C GLY A 126 0.32 -7.16 4.95
N VAL A 127 1.24 -7.05 5.89
CA VAL A 127 0.93 -6.75 7.30
C VAL A 127 0.28 -5.39 7.41
N THR A 128 -0.91 -5.33 8.01
CA THR A 128 -1.76 -4.13 8.05
C THR A 128 -1.59 -3.26 9.29
N ALA A 129 -0.95 -3.79 10.35
CA ALA A 129 -0.79 -3.07 11.60
C ALA A 129 0.52 -3.44 12.33
N LYS A 130 1.10 -2.46 13.02
CA LYS A 130 2.28 -2.63 13.88
C LYS A 130 2.12 -3.75 14.92
N ALA A 131 0.90 -3.94 15.44
CA ALA A 131 0.59 -4.96 16.44
C ALA A 131 0.76 -6.40 15.92
N GLN A 132 0.74 -6.62 14.62
CA GLN A 132 0.94 -7.93 13.98
C GLN A 132 2.42 -8.32 13.88
N CYS A 133 3.35 -7.40 14.11
CA CYS A 133 4.76 -7.73 14.25
C CYS A 133 4.99 -8.48 15.56
N LYS A 134 5.54 -9.70 15.47
CA LYS A 134 5.78 -10.62 16.59
C LYS A 134 7.01 -10.22 17.38
N ASN A 135 7.00 -10.37 18.68
CA ASN A 135 8.18 -10.17 19.54
C ASN A 135 9.23 -11.28 19.32
N CYS A 136 10.50 -10.94 19.46
CA CYS A 136 11.50 -11.95 19.76
C CYS A 136 11.17 -12.61 21.10
N ASN A 137 11.29 -13.93 21.17
CA ASN A 137 10.99 -14.69 22.40
C ASN A 137 12.02 -14.40 23.50
N THR A 138 11.69 -14.83 24.73
CA THR A 138 12.66 -14.88 25.85
C THR A 138 13.93 -15.62 25.43
N GLY A 139 15.07 -15.23 25.98
CA GLY A 139 16.36 -15.76 25.60
C GLY A 139 16.91 -15.24 24.26
N ARG A 140 16.14 -14.45 23.51
CA ARG A 140 16.50 -13.92 22.19
C ARG A 140 16.30 -12.41 22.13
N TYR A 141 17.25 -11.72 21.51
CA TYR A 141 17.19 -10.26 21.29
C TYR A 141 17.14 -9.94 19.79
N GLY A 142 16.46 -8.85 19.47
CA GLY A 142 16.46 -8.31 18.10
C GLY A 142 17.78 -7.64 17.76
N THR A 143 18.27 -7.83 16.57
CA THR A 143 19.43 -7.11 16.02
C THR A 143 18.98 -5.85 15.29
N VAL A 144 19.91 -5.04 14.79
CA VAL A 144 19.61 -3.84 14.00
C VAL A 144 18.71 -4.23 12.86
N ALA A 145 17.49 -3.68 12.84
CA ALA A 145 16.60 -3.85 11.71
C ALA A 145 17.31 -3.30 10.48
N ALA A 146 17.59 -4.16 9.51
CA ALA A 146 17.97 -3.66 8.20
C ALA A 146 16.83 -2.74 7.72
N ALA A 147 17.13 -1.77 6.86
CA ALA A 147 16.15 -0.85 6.27
C ALA A 147 14.95 -1.57 5.59
N THR A 148 15.04 -2.87 5.41
CA THR A 148 14.03 -3.77 4.84
C THR A 148 13.08 -4.40 5.88
N GLY A 149 13.30 -4.15 7.19
CA GLY A 149 12.52 -4.80 8.26
C GLY A 149 12.96 -6.24 8.57
N ALA A 150 12.54 -6.73 9.73
CA ALA A 150 12.87 -8.07 10.23
C ALA A 150 11.94 -9.12 9.62
N ALA A 151 12.37 -9.78 8.54
CA ALA A 151 11.55 -10.72 7.76
C ALA A 151 11.30 -12.06 8.46
N ASN A 152 12.21 -12.54 9.32
CA ASN A 152 12.02 -13.79 10.04
C ASN A 152 12.72 -13.78 11.40
N SER A 153 12.28 -14.67 12.30
CA SER A 153 12.82 -14.72 13.65
C SER A 153 14.23 -15.31 13.72
N SER A 154 14.59 -16.19 12.79
CA SER A 154 15.89 -16.90 12.85
C SER A 154 17.05 -16.00 12.47
N SER A 155 16.86 -15.07 11.55
CA SER A 155 17.91 -14.13 11.13
C SER A 155 17.96 -12.85 11.96
N TYR A 156 16.84 -12.47 12.57
CA TYR A 156 16.68 -11.21 13.29
C TYR A 156 16.77 -11.36 14.80
N CYS A 157 16.11 -12.38 15.37
CA CYS A 157 16.14 -12.65 16.80
C CYS A 157 17.30 -13.61 17.09
N LEU A 158 18.39 -13.06 17.63
CA LEU A 158 19.59 -13.86 17.99
C LEU A 158 19.48 -14.36 19.43
N ASP A 159 20.04 -15.55 19.66
CA ASP A 159 20.10 -16.14 20.99
C ASP A 159 21.08 -15.38 21.88
N CYS A 160 20.76 -15.23 23.15
CA CYS A 160 21.70 -14.70 24.12
C CYS A 160 22.96 -15.56 24.19
N PRO A 161 24.15 -14.96 24.37
CA PRO A 161 25.41 -15.70 24.55
C PRO A 161 25.32 -16.66 25.73
N LYS A 162 26.11 -17.74 25.69
CA LYS A 162 26.24 -18.69 26.81
C LYS A 162 26.54 -17.96 28.12
N GLY A 163 25.93 -18.41 29.22
CA GLY A 163 26.05 -17.79 30.54
C GLY A 163 25.24 -16.52 30.72
N LYS A 164 24.37 -16.20 29.75
CA LYS A 164 23.46 -15.06 29.84
C LYS A 164 22.02 -15.50 29.57
N TYR A 165 21.05 -14.73 30.07
CA TYR A 165 19.63 -14.96 29.86
C TYR A 165 18.90 -13.65 29.57
N LEU A 166 17.74 -13.72 28.94
CA LEU A 166 16.83 -12.62 28.71
C LEU A 166 15.41 -13.07 29.07
N GLY A 167 14.88 -12.53 30.18
CA GLY A 167 13.57 -12.90 30.69
C GLY A 167 12.39 -12.16 30.03
N THR A 168 12.66 -11.15 29.21
CA THR A 168 11.65 -10.34 28.55
C THR A 168 11.58 -10.65 27.06
N VAL A 169 10.38 -10.48 26.47
CA VAL A 169 10.15 -10.62 25.04
C VAL A 169 10.31 -9.29 24.32
N GLY A 170 10.67 -9.34 23.04
CA GLY A 170 10.72 -8.15 22.20
C GLY A 170 11.86 -7.16 22.55
N TYR A 171 12.91 -7.62 23.19
CA TYR A 171 14.06 -6.79 23.50
C TYR A 171 14.97 -6.59 22.29
N PHE A 172 15.54 -5.41 22.17
CA PHE A 172 16.48 -5.05 21.12
C PHE A 172 17.87 -4.83 21.70
N GLY A 173 18.89 -5.45 21.10
CA GLY A 173 20.28 -5.33 21.52
C GLY A 173 20.73 -6.41 22.48
N VAL A 174 22.01 -6.80 22.38
CA VAL A 174 22.64 -7.85 23.21
C VAL A 174 22.82 -7.45 24.67
N GLU A 175 22.75 -6.17 24.97
CA GLU A 175 22.87 -5.60 26.32
C GLU A 175 21.71 -6.05 27.24
N GLY A 176 20.57 -6.43 26.67
CA GLY A 176 19.46 -7.02 27.42
C GLY A 176 19.76 -8.42 27.98
N CYS A 177 20.76 -9.12 27.43
CA CYS A 177 21.17 -10.43 27.91
C CYS A 177 21.98 -10.29 29.21
N LEU A 178 21.34 -10.52 30.34
CA LEU A 178 21.90 -10.43 31.69
C LEU A 178 22.75 -11.67 32.00
N LYS A 179 23.75 -11.54 32.84
CA LYS A 179 24.54 -12.69 33.35
C LYS A 179 23.66 -13.58 34.23
N CYS A 180 23.81 -14.89 34.10
CA CYS A 180 23.14 -15.83 34.98
C CYS A 180 23.59 -15.56 36.44
N PRO A 181 22.69 -15.62 37.42
CA PRO A 181 23.05 -15.50 38.84
C PRO A 181 24.03 -16.60 39.25
N LEU A 182 24.77 -16.37 40.32
CA LEU A 182 25.69 -17.34 40.88
C LEU A 182 24.95 -18.65 41.26
N GLY A 183 25.54 -19.77 40.84
CA GLY A 183 24.95 -21.11 41.03
C GLY A 183 24.02 -21.55 39.90
N PHE A 184 23.75 -20.68 38.90
CA PHE A 184 22.99 -21.02 37.70
C PHE A 184 23.91 -21.00 36.46
N ALA A 185 23.85 -22.05 35.69
CA ALA A 185 24.58 -22.12 34.41
C ALA A 185 23.62 -22.38 33.25
N GLN A 186 23.74 -21.59 32.21
CA GLN A 186 23.10 -21.86 30.92
C GLN A 186 24.14 -22.35 29.93
N ASN A 187 24.12 -23.65 29.63
CA ASN A 187 25.06 -24.31 28.74
C ASN A 187 24.66 -24.22 27.28
N VAL A 188 23.44 -23.78 26.98
CA VAL A 188 22.88 -23.58 25.64
C VAL A 188 22.63 -22.10 25.37
N LYS A 189 22.61 -21.74 24.10
CA LYS A 189 22.20 -20.39 23.67
C LYS A 189 20.68 -20.27 23.74
N GLY A 190 20.17 -19.13 24.09
CA GLY A 190 18.75 -18.79 24.06
C GLY A 190 18.09 -18.61 25.41
#